data_05b13680dddf465e814b393a95318ccf
#
_entry.id   05b13680dddf465e814b393a95318ccf
#
_cell.length_a   1.000
_cell.length_b   1.000
_cell.length_c   1.000
_cell.angle_alpha   90.00
_cell.angle_beta   90.00
_cell.angle_gamma   90.00
#
_symmetry.space_group_name_H-M   'P 1'
#
loop_
_entity.id
_entity.type
_entity.pdbx_description
1 polymer ?
#
loop_
_entity_poly.entity_id
_entity_poly.type
_entity_poly.pdbx_seq_one_letter_code
_entity_poly.pdbx_strand_id
1 'polypeptide(L)'
;LSQSIDSRLNQLIRAGQQHLLRNGLKGLEKESLRLAPDGVIAHTPHPRGAGSALTHPYITTDYSEALIELITPPSADPAETLRFLEDVHTFVYRNLGDEILLATSMPCGVAGDESIPIAEYGTSNIGRMKHIYRRGLAYRYGRMMQAIAGVHFNYSVNEALWPVLRELEGRTEALSGFVADSYFGMVRNVHRYGWLTIYLFGASPAFCKSFFGGREHLASRFSEFDARTLFRPYATSLRMSDIGYKNDSQAGLEISFNHLDDYVASLGKAIATPYPLYERIGVKVDGDYRQLNGNILQIENEYYSVIRPKQIAESGEKPTLALKRRGVRYLELRSLDLQCFSPAGANLDQMRFLEIFLLFCLLQESPPLDSAEKAEVSRNGMAVACCGRTPGFKLRRKVEDVSLTGWAAEMLDAMRGIAEILDADDTLKPYTRSLDEQAARVSDPERTLSARMLAEMRSNGESFEEYALRLSNEHARMFRDRFLPAERAEFFRREAEKSLEEQRQMEAGDKLPFDEFLQRYFAQA
;
A
#
# COMPACT_ATOMS: atom_id res chain seq x y z
N LEU A 1 5.94 -17.89 -19.80
CA LEU A 1 4.88 -16.97 -19.35
C LEU A 1 3.80 -16.81 -20.41
N SER A 2 4.12 -16.51 -21.68
CA SER A 2 3.10 -16.25 -22.71
C SER A 2 2.17 -17.44 -22.95
N GLN A 3 2.65 -18.69 -22.99
CA GLN A 3 1.82 -19.85 -23.32
C GLN A 3 0.63 -20.09 -22.38
N SER A 4 0.73 -19.82 -21.08
CA SER A 4 -0.38 -20.07 -20.14
C SER A 4 -1.42 -18.92 -20.17
N ILE A 5 -0.96 -17.68 -20.31
CA ILE A 5 -1.85 -16.51 -20.46
C ILE A 5 -2.59 -16.57 -21.78
N ASP A 6 -1.86 -16.82 -22.87
CA ASP A 6 -2.45 -16.93 -24.19
C ASP A 6 -3.55 -18.01 -24.22
N SER A 7 -3.38 -19.11 -23.45
CA SER A 7 -4.40 -20.15 -23.34
C SER A 7 -5.71 -19.62 -22.74
N ARG A 8 -5.67 -19.01 -21.53
CA ARG A 8 -6.85 -18.47 -20.84
C ARG A 8 -7.47 -17.29 -21.57
N LEU A 9 -6.62 -16.37 -22.04
CA LEU A 9 -7.06 -15.22 -22.82
C LEU A 9 -7.74 -15.65 -24.11
N ASN A 10 -7.16 -16.59 -24.84
CA ASN A 10 -7.74 -17.15 -26.06
C ASN A 10 -9.04 -17.91 -25.81
N GLN A 11 -9.21 -18.58 -24.67
CA GLN A 11 -10.50 -19.17 -24.29
C GLN A 11 -11.58 -18.11 -24.12
N LEU A 12 -11.28 -16.99 -23.43
CA LEU A 12 -12.20 -15.87 -23.30
C LEU A 12 -12.54 -15.23 -24.65
N ILE A 13 -11.55 -15.05 -25.52
CA ILE A 13 -11.75 -14.48 -26.88
C ILE A 13 -12.62 -15.40 -27.72
N ARG A 14 -12.36 -16.72 -27.74
CA ARG A 14 -13.15 -17.72 -28.50
C ARG A 14 -14.58 -17.80 -27.99
N ALA A 15 -14.80 -17.59 -26.70
CA ALA A 15 -16.13 -17.52 -26.10
C ALA A 15 -16.83 -16.16 -26.31
N GLY A 16 -16.15 -15.15 -26.90
CA GLY A 16 -16.68 -13.78 -27.07
C GLY A 16 -16.81 -13.01 -25.76
N GLN A 17 -16.13 -13.44 -24.69
CA GLN A 17 -16.29 -12.93 -23.32
C GLN A 17 -15.12 -12.05 -22.85
N GLN A 18 -14.16 -11.72 -23.72
CA GLN A 18 -12.98 -10.91 -23.38
C GLN A 18 -13.35 -9.52 -22.83
N HIS A 19 -14.52 -8.99 -23.19
CA HIS A 19 -15.00 -7.70 -22.71
C HIS A 19 -15.21 -7.67 -21.17
N LEU A 20 -15.39 -8.84 -20.54
CA LEU A 20 -15.56 -8.98 -19.09
C LEU A 20 -14.26 -8.73 -18.31
N LEU A 21 -13.11 -8.67 -18.96
CA LEU A 21 -11.86 -8.19 -18.34
C LEU A 21 -11.90 -6.69 -18.03
N ARG A 22 -12.83 -5.95 -18.61
CA ARG A 22 -13.04 -4.53 -18.35
C ARG A 22 -13.94 -4.33 -17.12
N ASN A 23 -14.00 -3.08 -16.67
CA ASN A 23 -14.87 -2.64 -15.57
C ASN A 23 -14.57 -3.25 -14.20
N GLY A 24 -13.35 -3.77 -13.99
CA GLY A 24 -12.86 -3.99 -12.64
C GLY A 24 -12.89 -2.68 -11.84
N LEU A 25 -13.19 -2.74 -10.54
CA LEU A 25 -13.22 -1.54 -9.71
C LEU A 25 -11.85 -1.23 -9.14
N LYS A 26 -11.48 0.05 -9.17
CA LYS A 26 -10.21 0.59 -8.67
C LYS A 26 -10.46 1.61 -7.58
N GLY A 27 -9.64 1.58 -6.53
CA GLY A 27 -9.59 2.58 -5.47
C GLY A 27 -8.15 2.87 -5.07
N LEU A 28 -7.93 4.04 -4.50
CA LEU A 28 -6.63 4.46 -3.98
C LEU A 28 -6.76 4.82 -2.49
N GLU A 29 -5.74 4.44 -1.71
CA GLU A 29 -5.46 4.94 -0.38
C GLU A 29 -4.07 5.59 -0.44
N LYS A 30 -3.98 6.88 -0.14
CA LYS A 30 -2.72 7.62 -0.26
C LYS A 30 -2.36 8.24 1.08
N GLU A 31 -1.26 7.81 1.62
CA GLU A 31 -0.66 8.36 2.83
C GLU A 31 0.18 9.60 2.53
N SER A 32 0.25 10.56 3.46
CA SER A 32 1.18 11.69 3.41
C SER A 32 1.48 12.22 4.80
N LEU A 33 2.76 12.43 5.06
CA LEU A 33 3.20 13.06 6.30
C LEU A 33 2.92 14.57 6.25
N ARG A 34 2.22 15.09 7.27
CA ARG A 34 2.02 16.54 7.44
C ARG A 34 3.29 17.17 8.01
N LEU A 35 3.73 18.23 7.40
CA LEU A 35 4.85 19.05 7.88
C LEU A 35 4.36 20.45 8.23
N ALA A 36 4.90 21.02 9.30
CA ALA A 36 4.77 22.40 9.66
C ALA A 36 5.54 23.30 8.66
N PRO A 37 5.31 24.63 8.65
CA PRO A 37 5.97 25.55 7.71
C PRO A 37 7.51 25.57 7.79
N ASP A 38 8.07 25.18 8.90
CA ASP A 38 9.53 25.05 9.11
C ASP A 38 10.11 23.73 8.57
N GLY A 39 9.28 22.86 7.98
CA GLY A 39 9.68 21.58 7.42
C GLY A 39 9.78 20.43 8.43
N VAL A 40 9.45 20.66 9.69
CA VAL A 40 9.41 19.63 10.74
C VAL A 40 8.06 18.92 10.71
N ILE A 41 8.02 17.66 11.16
CA ILE A 41 6.76 16.89 11.28
C ILE A 41 5.74 17.69 12.13
N ALA A 42 4.50 17.74 11.66
CA ALA A 42 3.43 18.46 12.35
C ALA A 42 3.04 17.78 13.68
N HIS A 43 2.89 18.57 14.74
CA HIS A 43 2.39 18.14 16.06
C HIS A 43 0.96 18.61 16.33
N THR A 44 0.34 19.26 15.38
CA THR A 44 -1.08 19.65 15.46
C THR A 44 -1.97 18.42 15.40
N PRO A 45 -3.14 18.41 16.07
CA PRO A 45 -4.10 17.35 15.94
C PRO A 45 -4.64 17.24 14.52
N HIS A 46 -5.29 16.13 14.21
CA HIS A 46 -6.00 15.96 12.94
C HIS A 46 -6.96 17.13 12.68
N PRO A 47 -6.93 17.76 11.48
CA PRO A 47 -7.69 18.97 11.22
C PRO A 47 -9.20 18.73 11.38
N ARG A 48 -9.83 19.40 12.34
CA ARG A 48 -11.26 19.22 12.63
C ARG A 48 -12.16 19.48 11.42
N GLY A 49 -11.78 20.43 10.55
CA GLY A 49 -12.52 20.69 9.31
C GLY A 49 -12.45 19.57 8.28
N ALA A 50 -11.50 18.65 8.42
CA ALA A 50 -11.41 17.42 7.63
C ALA A 50 -12.26 16.26 8.20
N GLY A 51 -12.93 16.46 9.35
CA GLY A 51 -13.78 15.47 9.99
C GLY A 51 -13.05 14.61 11.03
N SER A 52 -13.61 13.45 11.34
CA SER A 52 -13.08 12.50 12.31
C SER A 52 -12.16 11.49 11.64
N ALA A 53 -10.91 11.36 12.10
CA ALA A 53 -10.01 10.30 11.64
C ALA A 53 -10.53 8.87 11.93
N LEU A 54 -11.48 8.71 12.86
CA LEU A 54 -12.05 7.40 13.21
C LEU A 54 -13.12 6.94 12.22
N THR A 55 -14.00 7.85 11.78
CA THR A 55 -15.28 7.52 11.12
C THR A 55 -15.43 8.15 9.75
N HIS A 56 -14.55 9.08 9.33
CA HIS A 56 -14.62 9.67 7.99
C HIS A 56 -14.29 8.62 6.91
N PRO A 57 -15.12 8.42 5.87
CA PRO A 57 -14.92 7.36 4.89
C PRO A 57 -13.74 7.62 3.92
N TYR A 58 -13.28 8.87 3.80
CA TYR A 58 -12.27 9.28 2.80
C TYR A 58 -11.04 9.97 3.39
N ILE A 59 -11.06 10.36 4.66
CA ILE A 59 -9.95 11.08 5.30
C ILE A 59 -9.72 10.50 6.69
N THR A 60 -8.58 9.86 6.88
CA THR A 60 -8.19 9.24 8.16
C THR A 60 -6.71 9.52 8.47
N THR A 61 -6.17 8.86 9.46
CA THR A 61 -4.72 8.79 9.74
C THR A 61 -4.28 7.34 9.70
N ASP A 62 -3.05 7.08 9.21
CA ASP A 62 -2.45 5.75 9.35
C ASP A 62 -1.84 5.59 10.75
N TYR A 63 -0.51 5.53 10.87
CA TYR A 63 0.16 5.32 12.16
C TYR A 63 0.24 6.59 13.01
N SER A 64 0.70 7.68 12.40
CA SER A 64 0.93 8.95 13.08
C SER A 64 -0.25 9.90 12.94
N GLU A 65 -0.47 10.72 13.97
CA GLU A 65 -1.41 11.85 13.91
C GLU A 65 -1.06 12.80 12.76
N ALA A 66 0.23 12.89 12.41
CA ALA A 66 0.70 13.64 11.26
C ALA A 66 0.63 12.89 9.93
N LEU A 67 0.40 11.57 9.92
CA LEU A 67 0.34 10.77 8.68
C LEU A 67 -1.11 10.64 8.22
N ILE A 68 -1.55 11.65 7.46
CA ILE A 68 -2.91 11.65 6.90
C ILE A 68 -3.03 10.63 5.77
N GLU A 69 -4.16 9.95 5.71
CA GLU A 69 -4.49 8.96 4.69
C GLU A 69 -5.77 9.36 3.96
N LEU A 70 -5.69 9.43 2.64
CA LEU A 70 -6.78 9.85 1.74
C LEU A 70 -7.25 8.66 0.92
N ILE A 71 -8.56 8.38 1.00
CA ILE A 71 -9.19 7.18 0.46
C ILE A 71 -10.21 7.58 -0.61
N THR A 72 -10.26 6.84 -1.72
CA THR A 72 -11.28 7.05 -2.76
C THR A 72 -12.35 5.97 -2.70
N PRO A 73 -13.57 6.27 -3.13
CA PRO A 73 -14.53 5.21 -3.44
C PRO A 73 -14.03 4.38 -4.63
N PRO A 74 -14.43 3.10 -4.74
CA PRO A 74 -14.10 2.28 -5.88
C PRO A 74 -14.86 2.75 -7.14
N SER A 75 -14.14 2.87 -8.28
CA SER A 75 -14.73 3.19 -9.59
C SER A 75 -14.17 2.28 -10.68
N ALA A 76 -14.96 2.03 -11.73
CA ALA A 76 -14.50 1.36 -12.93
C ALA A 76 -13.62 2.28 -13.80
N ASP A 77 -13.78 3.60 -13.69
CA ASP A 77 -12.98 4.59 -14.41
C ASP A 77 -11.78 5.05 -13.56
N PRO A 78 -10.54 4.73 -13.94
CA PRO A 78 -9.34 5.19 -13.20
C PRO A 78 -9.23 6.72 -13.18
N ALA A 79 -9.76 7.43 -14.20
CA ALA A 79 -9.72 8.88 -14.22
C ALA A 79 -10.66 9.51 -13.19
N GLU A 80 -11.82 8.88 -12.94
CA GLU A 80 -12.72 9.28 -11.86
C GLU A 80 -12.08 9.07 -10.48
N THR A 81 -11.48 7.91 -10.27
CA THR A 81 -10.75 7.61 -9.02
C THR A 81 -9.66 8.65 -8.74
N LEU A 82 -8.84 8.99 -9.75
CA LEU A 82 -7.78 9.97 -9.58
C LEU A 82 -8.35 11.38 -9.34
N ARG A 83 -9.38 11.80 -10.09
CA ARG A 83 -10.05 13.08 -9.86
C ARG A 83 -10.63 13.19 -8.44
N PHE A 84 -11.24 12.10 -7.94
CA PHE A 84 -11.74 12.09 -6.57
C PHE A 84 -10.60 12.29 -5.55
N LEU A 85 -9.47 11.62 -5.75
CA LEU A 85 -8.29 11.80 -4.89
C LEU A 85 -7.77 13.24 -4.91
N GLU A 86 -7.71 13.87 -6.09
CA GLU A 86 -7.34 15.28 -6.23
C GLU A 86 -8.34 16.22 -5.54
N ASP A 87 -9.63 15.92 -5.62
CA ASP A 87 -10.68 16.68 -4.94
C ASP A 87 -10.55 16.58 -3.41
N VAL A 88 -10.28 15.38 -2.88
CA VAL A 88 -10.00 15.17 -1.44
C VAL A 88 -8.76 15.96 -1.01
N HIS A 89 -7.66 15.91 -1.77
CA HIS A 89 -6.46 16.70 -1.49
C HIS A 89 -6.79 18.21 -1.43
N THR A 90 -7.53 18.71 -2.42
CA THR A 90 -7.95 20.12 -2.47
C THR A 90 -8.77 20.50 -1.23
N PHE A 91 -9.71 19.63 -0.81
CA PHE A 91 -10.51 19.85 0.39
C PHE A 91 -9.63 19.84 1.67
N VAL A 92 -8.72 18.87 1.77
CA VAL A 92 -7.80 18.77 2.91
C VAL A 92 -6.90 20.00 3.00
N TYR A 93 -6.29 20.45 1.90
CA TYR A 93 -5.45 21.66 1.91
C TYR A 93 -6.21 22.93 2.33
N ARG A 94 -7.51 23.02 2.12
CA ARG A 94 -8.35 24.13 2.64
C ARG A 94 -8.51 24.08 4.16
N ASN A 95 -8.19 22.97 4.81
CA ASN A 95 -8.32 22.73 6.25
C ASN A 95 -6.99 22.58 6.97
N LEU A 96 -5.84 22.53 6.25
CA LEU A 96 -4.51 22.34 6.85
C LEU A 96 -3.84 23.63 7.34
N GLY A 97 -4.39 24.81 7.02
CA GLY A 97 -3.69 26.08 7.27
C GLY A 97 -2.39 26.15 6.48
N ASP A 98 -1.27 26.44 7.16
CA ASP A 98 0.05 26.60 6.53
C ASP A 98 0.83 25.27 6.40
N GLU A 99 0.33 24.18 6.95
CA GLU A 99 0.97 22.86 6.83
C GLU A 99 0.95 22.35 5.38
N ILE A 100 1.94 21.51 5.04
CA ILE A 100 2.04 20.87 3.74
C ILE A 100 2.05 19.34 3.88
N LEU A 101 1.67 18.64 2.83
CA LEU A 101 1.77 17.18 2.73
C LEU A 101 3.06 16.81 2.02
N LEU A 102 3.89 15.99 2.66
CA LEU A 102 5.16 15.52 2.10
C LEU A 102 4.90 14.72 0.82
N ALA A 103 5.62 15.07 -0.25
CA ALA A 103 5.48 14.46 -1.58
C ALA A 103 6.26 13.14 -1.73
N THR A 104 7.14 12.81 -0.79
CA THR A 104 8.02 11.62 -0.86
C THR A 104 7.61 10.54 0.13
N SER A 105 7.88 9.26 -0.21
CA SER A 105 7.61 8.14 0.68
C SER A 105 8.51 8.13 1.91
N MET A 106 9.82 8.34 1.73
CA MET A 106 10.72 8.44 2.87
C MET A 106 10.50 9.77 3.58
N PRO A 107 10.39 9.75 4.93
CA PRO A 107 10.12 10.97 5.68
C PRO A 107 11.35 11.88 5.74
N CYS A 108 11.09 13.17 5.82
CA CYS A 108 12.03 14.19 6.28
C CYS A 108 11.40 15.02 7.41
N GLY A 109 12.18 15.89 8.06
CA GLY A 109 11.69 16.70 9.18
C GLY A 109 11.39 15.89 10.45
N VAL A 110 11.92 14.67 10.58
CA VAL A 110 11.81 13.80 11.77
C VAL A 110 13.10 13.80 12.57
N ALA A 111 12.98 13.83 13.89
CA ALA A 111 14.11 13.91 14.83
C ALA A 111 14.07 12.77 15.86
N GLY A 112 14.02 11.52 15.37
CA GLY A 112 13.90 10.33 16.20
C GLY A 112 12.44 9.96 16.53
N ASP A 113 12.26 8.82 17.19
CA ASP A 113 10.94 8.22 17.45
C ASP A 113 9.97 9.17 18.18
N GLU A 114 10.45 9.92 19.17
CA GLU A 114 9.58 10.80 19.98
C GLU A 114 9.04 12.01 19.19
N SER A 115 9.65 12.37 18.06
CA SER A 115 9.13 13.43 17.19
C SER A 115 7.88 13.02 16.41
N ILE A 116 7.53 11.73 16.39
CA ILE A 116 6.41 11.20 15.60
C ILE A 116 5.22 10.97 16.53
N PRO A 117 4.18 11.85 16.49
CA PRO A 117 2.99 11.69 17.33
C PRO A 117 2.17 10.47 16.88
N ILE A 118 1.72 9.67 17.84
CA ILE A 118 0.84 8.52 17.58
C ILE A 118 -0.58 9.02 17.34
N ALA A 119 -1.26 8.47 16.34
CA ALA A 119 -2.61 8.86 15.95
C ALA A 119 -3.63 8.69 17.07
N GLU A 120 -4.53 9.66 17.20
CA GLU A 120 -5.62 9.73 18.18
C GLU A 120 -6.97 9.51 17.48
N TYR A 121 -7.87 8.76 18.16
CA TYR A 121 -9.17 8.39 17.59
C TYR A 121 -10.33 8.59 18.56
N GLY A 122 -10.17 9.50 19.53
CA GLY A 122 -11.17 9.77 20.56
C GLY A 122 -11.25 8.71 21.64
N THR A 123 -12.37 8.69 22.38
CA THR A 123 -12.50 7.95 23.64
C THR A 123 -13.28 6.65 23.53
N SER A 124 -13.88 6.35 22.37
CA SER A 124 -14.58 5.09 22.15
C SER A 124 -13.66 3.86 22.28
N ASN A 125 -14.20 2.70 22.60
CA ASN A 125 -13.42 1.48 22.73
C ASN A 125 -12.66 1.12 21.45
N ILE A 126 -13.29 1.31 20.28
CA ILE A 126 -12.63 1.13 18.98
C ILE A 126 -11.52 2.16 18.78
N GLY A 127 -11.75 3.43 19.09
CA GLY A 127 -10.75 4.48 19.02
C GLY A 127 -9.55 4.19 19.92
N ARG A 128 -9.81 3.82 21.18
CA ARG A 128 -8.76 3.42 22.14
C ARG A 128 -7.98 2.19 21.65
N MET A 129 -8.67 1.18 21.10
CA MET A 129 -8.01 -0.01 20.54
C MET A 129 -7.09 0.37 19.39
N LYS A 130 -7.51 1.24 18.46
CA LYS A 130 -6.69 1.73 17.36
C LYS A 130 -5.45 2.49 17.85
N HIS A 131 -5.59 3.33 18.87
CA HIS A 131 -4.48 4.06 19.48
C HIS A 131 -3.50 3.11 20.19
N ILE A 132 -3.98 2.20 21.03
CA ILE A 132 -3.16 1.24 21.78
C ILE A 132 -2.43 0.28 20.82
N TYR A 133 -3.09 -0.15 19.75
CA TYR A 133 -2.44 -0.92 18.68
C TYR A 133 -1.20 -0.21 18.16
N ARG A 134 -1.29 1.09 17.86
CA ARG A 134 -0.18 1.91 17.37
C ARG A 134 0.91 2.15 18.41
N ARG A 135 0.51 2.32 19.68
CA ARG A 135 1.49 2.30 20.79
C ARG A 135 2.27 0.98 20.83
N GLY A 136 1.59 -0.14 20.62
CA GLY A 136 2.23 -1.45 20.50
C GLY A 136 3.22 -1.52 19.35
N LEU A 137 2.88 -0.97 18.19
CA LEU A 137 3.82 -0.88 17.04
C LEU A 137 5.06 -0.05 17.40
N ALA A 138 4.90 1.07 18.13
CA ALA A 138 6.02 1.87 18.61
C ALA A 138 6.98 1.07 19.50
N TYR A 139 6.45 0.34 20.47
CA TYR A 139 7.25 -0.49 21.37
C TYR A 139 7.94 -1.67 20.68
N ARG A 140 7.29 -2.24 19.64
CA ARG A 140 7.78 -3.42 18.92
C ARG A 140 8.82 -3.08 17.85
N TYR A 141 8.62 -1.98 17.13
CA TYR A 141 9.29 -1.67 15.87
C TYR A 141 9.94 -0.29 15.84
N GLY A 142 9.61 0.59 16.79
CA GLY A 142 9.93 2.01 16.72
C GLY A 142 8.95 2.79 15.85
N ARG A 143 8.99 4.13 15.95
CA ARG A 143 8.06 5.02 15.24
C ARG A 143 8.58 5.47 13.88
N MET A 144 9.91 5.52 13.69
CA MET A 144 10.52 6.05 12.46
C MET A 144 10.06 5.30 11.20
N MET A 145 10.04 3.96 11.25
CA MET A 145 9.58 3.12 10.14
C MET A 145 8.10 3.36 9.81
N GLN A 146 7.29 3.68 10.83
CA GLN A 146 5.85 3.91 10.69
C GLN A 146 5.49 5.29 10.08
N ALA A 147 6.47 6.19 9.94
CA ALA A 147 6.29 7.48 9.27
C ALA A 147 6.55 7.43 7.75
N ILE A 148 6.91 6.27 7.23
CA ILE A 148 7.09 6.06 5.79
C ILE A 148 5.72 5.97 5.13
N ALA A 149 5.47 6.82 4.12
CA ALA A 149 4.20 6.89 3.40
C ALA A 149 4.20 6.04 2.11
N GLY A 150 3.04 5.55 1.71
CA GLY A 150 2.83 4.81 0.48
C GLY A 150 1.50 5.10 -0.20
N VAL A 151 1.29 4.43 -1.33
CA VAL A 151 0.00 4.35 -2.00
C VAL A 151 -0.45 2.90 -1.98
N HIS A 152 -1.70 2.66 -1.60
CA HIS A 152 -2.35 1.37 -1.79
C HIS A 152 -3.26 1.43 -3.01
N PHE A 153 -3.17 0.41 -3.85
CA PHE A 153 -4.05 0.26 -5.01
C PHE A 153 -5.03 -0.88 -4.75
N ASN A 154 -6.30 -0.56 -4.59
CA ASN A 154 -7.38 -1.50 -4.39
C ASN A 154 -7.97 -1.92 -5.74
N TYR A 155 -8.17 -3.21 -5.94
CA TYR A 155 -8.70 -3.75 -7.18
C TYR A 155 -9.66 -4.91 -6.94
N SER A 156 -10.83 -4.84 -7.56
CA SER A 156 -11.73 -5.98 -7.69
C SER A 156 -12.03 -6.28 -9.15
N VAL A 157 -11.99 -7.54 -9.49
CA VAL A 157 -12.35 -8.05 -10.82
C VAL A 157 -13.85 -7.84 -11.07
N ASN A 158 -14.23 -7.59 -12.32
CA ASN A 158 -15.63 -7.55 -12.73
C ASN A 158 -16.33 -8.87 -12.34
N GLU A 159 -17.35 -8.78 -11.50
CA GLU A 159 -18.04 -9.96 -10.96
C GLU A 159 -18.66 -10.86 -12.04
N ALA A 160 -19.06 -10.29 -13.16
CA ALA A 160 -19.62 -11.06 -14.29
C ALA A 160 -18.58 -11.99 -14.94
N LEU A 161 -17.29 -11.76 -14.72
CA LEU A 161 -16.22 -12.63 -15.24
C LEU A 161 -16.17 -13.99 -14.53
N TRP A 162 -16.50 -14.05 -13.24
CA TRP A 162 -16.28 -15.24 -12.42
C TRP A 162 -17.04 -16.49 -12.89
N PRO A 163 -18.38 -16.42 -13.15
CA PRO A 163 -19.11 -17.58 -13.64
C PRO A 163 -18.58 -18.07 -15.00
N VAL A 164 -18.17 -17.13 -15.87
CA VAL A 164 -17.62 -17.46 -17.19
C VAL A 164 -16.26 -18.16 -17.06
N LEU A 165 -15.34 -17.65 -16.25
CA LEU A 165 -14.04 -18.29 -16.03
C LEU A 165 -14.21 -19.68 -15.42
N ARG A 166 -15.10 -19.84 -14.43
CA ARG A 166 -15.37 -21.14 -13.82
C ARG A 166 -15.86 -22.16 -14.85
N GLU A 167 -16.77 -21.76 -15.74
CA GLU A 167 -17.27 -22.63 -16.80
C GLU A 167 -16.17 -23.00 -17.81
N LEU A 168 -15.41 -22.02 -18.28
CA LEU A 168 -14.32 -22.24 -19.25
C LEU A 168 -13.20 -23.13 -18.68
N GLU A 169 -12.96 -23.07 -17.38
CA GLU A 169 -11.98 -23.94 -16.69
C GLU A 169 -12.56 -25.33 -16.32
N GLY A 170 -13.85 -25.59 -16.62
CA GLY A 170 -14.52 -26.85 -16.28
C GLY A 170 -14.63 -27.09 -14.77
N ARG A 171 -14.62 -26.03 -13.96
CA ARG A 171 -14.67 -26.09 -12.50
C ARG A 171 -16.12 -26.26 -12.02
N THR A 172 -16.35 -27.12 -11.03
CA THR A 172 -17.70 -27.51 -10.57
C THR A 172 -18.05 -27.09 -9.15
N GLU A 173 -17.08 -26.60 -8.38
CA GLU A 173 -17.28 -26.11 -7.02
C GLU A 173 -18.21 -24.90 -6.97
N ALA A 174 -18.67 -24.53 -5.75
CA ALA A 174 -19.46 -23.34 -5.53
C ALA A 174 -18.72 -22.08 -6.04
N LEU A 175 -19.45 -21.13 -6.65
CA LEU A 175 -18.87 -19.92 -7.23
C LEU A 175 -18.03 -19.14 -6.22
N SER A 176 -18.45 -19.06 -4.96
CA SER A 176 -17.70 -18.39 -3.90
C SER A 176 -16.34 -19.01 -3.62
N GLY A 177 -16.23 -20.36 -3.68
CA GLY A 177 -14.98 -21.07 -3.56
C GLY A 177 -14.05 -20.78 -4.74
N PHE A 178 -14.59 -20.84 -5.97
CA PHE A 178 -13.83 -20.49 -7.18
C PHE A 178 -13.30 -19.05 -7.15
N VAL A 179 -14.11 -18.10 -6.73
CA VAL A 179 -13.71 -16.69 -6.60
C VAL A 179 -12.58 -16.54 -5.58
N ALA A 180 -12.72 -17.17 -4.40
CA ALA A 180 -11.69 -17.13 -3.37
C ALA A 180 -10.36 -17.73 -3.87
N ASP A 181 -10.39 -18.91 -4.49
CA ASP A 181 -9.21 -19.57 -5.06
C ASP A 181 -8.56 -18.73 -6.16
N SER A 182 -9.36 -18.08 -7.00
CA SER A 182 -8.88 -17.20 -8.07
C SER A 182 -8.18 -15.96 -7.52
N TYR A 183 -8.74 -15.30 -6.51
CA TYR A 183 -8.07 -14.19 -5.83
C TYR A 183 -6.79 -14.64 -5.11
N PHE A 184 -6.76 -15.81 -4.48
CA PHE A 184 -5.53 -16.36 -3.91
C PHE A 184 -4.51 -16.74 -4.99
N GLY A 185 -4.96 -17.14 -6.17
CA GLY A 185 -4.12 -17.26 -7.36
C GLY A 185 -3.44 -15.94 -7.73
N MET A 186 -4.22 -14.86 -7.79
CA MET A 186 -3.67 -13.51 -8.02
C MET A 186 -2.68 -13.11 -6.93
N VAL A 187 -3.00 -13.32 -5.66
CA VAL A 187 -2.09 -13.03 -4.53
C VAL A 187 -0.75 -13.73 -4.69
N ARG A 188 -0.75 -15.04 -4.98
CA ARG A 188 0.49 -15.80 -5.22
C ARG A 188 1.29 -15.23 -6.39
N ASN A 189 0.61 -14.87 -7.48
CA ASN A 189 1.26 -14.31 -8.66
C ASN A 189 1.79 -12.88 -8.41
N VAL A 190 1.12 -12.06 -7.59
CA VAL A 190 1.70 -10.80 -7.14
C VAL A 190 2.94 -11.02 -6.28
N HIS A 191 2.99 -12.04 -5.43
CA HIS A 191 4.23 -12.38 -4.74
C HIS A 191 5.35 -12.74 -5.73
N ARG A 192 5.09 -13.55 -6.77
CA ARG A 192 6.07 -13.98 -7.79
C ARG A 192 6.57 -12.84 -8.67
N TYR A 193 5.66 -11.96 -9.09
CA TYR A 193 5.91 -10.98 -10.15
C TYR A 193 5.91 -9.53 -9.66
N GLY A 194 5.49 -9.27 -8.42
CA GLY A 194 5.35 -7.92 -7.84
C GLY A 194 6.67 -7.15 -7.69
N TRP A 195 7.82 -7.81 -7.80
CA TRP A 195 9.10 -7.13 -7.91
C TRP A 195 9.13 -6.14 -9.10
N LEU A 196 8.35 -6.41 -10.16
CA LEU A 196 8.22 -5.52 -11.32
C LEU A 196 7.59 -4.17 -10.91
N THR A 197 6.56 -4.18 -10.05
CA THR A 197 5.95 -2.93 -9.57
C THR A 197 6.91 -2.12 -8.70
N ILE A 198 7.75 -2.79 -7.89
CA ILE A 198 8.81 -2.14 -7.10
C ILE A 198 9.87 -1.52 -8.03
N TYR A 199 10.22 -2.20 -9.12
CA TYR A 199 11.16 -1.67 -10.11
C TYR A 199 10.62 -0.43 -10.83
N LEU A 200 9.39 -0.51 -11.34
CA LEU A 200 8.78 0.52 -12.20
C LEU A 200 8.32 1.76 -11.43
N PHE A 201 7.81 1.57 -10.21
CA PHE A 201 7.14 2.61 -9.43
C PHE A 201 7.85 2.95 -8.12
N GLY A 202 8.99 2.34 -7.84
CA GLY A 202 9.85 2.73 -6.74
C GLY A 202 10.38 4.16 -6.97
N ALA A 203 10.17 5.03 -5.98
CA ALA A 203 10.54 6.45 -6.01
C ALA A 203 11.14 6.89 -4.66
N SER A 204 11.91 6.01 -4.02
CA SER A 204 12.54 6.30 -2.74
C SER A 204 14.00 5.77 -2.66
N PRO A 205 14.91 6.27 -3.55
CA PRO A 205 16.31 5.84 -3.58
C PRO A 205 17.19 6.53 -2.53
N ALA A 206 16.67 7.59 -1.87
CA ALA A 206 17.37 8.45 -0.92
C ALA A 206 16.50 8.79 0.29
N PHE A 207 17.11 9.21 1.38
CA PHE A 207 16.44 9.64 2.61
C PHE A 207 17.36 10.50 3.49
N CYS A 208 16.77 11.23 4.46
CA CYS A 208 17.52 12.04 5.42
C CYS A 208 18.28 11.14 6.43
N LYS A 209 19.51 11.51 6.79
CA LYS A 209 20.29 10.82 7.85
C LYS A 209 19.54 10.79 9.19
N SER A 210 18.71 11.80 9.48
CA SER A 210 17.87 11.88 10.67
C SER A 210 16.90 10.70 10.82
N PHE A 211 16.54 10.02 9.72
CA PHE A 211 15.71 8.81 9.73
C PHE A 211 16.28 7.69 10.62
N PHE A 212 17.58 7.61 10.81
CA PHE A 212 18.14 6.58 11.69
C PHE A 212 18.02 6.88 13.19
N GLY A 213 17.70 8.11 13.58
CA GLY A 213 17.35 8.43 14.97
C GLY A 213 18.40 7.99 16.00
N GLY A 214 19.70 8.18 15.72
CA GLY A 214 20.80 7.75 16.60
C GLY A 214 21.34 6.34 16.32
N ARG A 215 20.75 5.59 15.36
CA ARG A 215 21.27 4.28 14.89
C ARG A 215 22.30 4.47 13.77
N GLU A 216 23.29 5.31 13.98
CA GLU A 216 24.28 5.72 12.96
C GLU A 216 25.09 4.55 12.38
N HIS A 217 25.23 3.44 13.11
CA HIS A 217 25.90 2.24 12.60
C HIS A 217 25.24 1.67 11.34
N LEU A 218 23.95 1.96 11.11
CA LEU A 218 23.24 1.57 9.88
C LEU A 218 23.61 2.47 8.68
N ALA A 219 24.09 3.68 8.94
CA ALA A 219 24.46 4.64 7.88
C ALA A 219 25.59 4.12 6.99
N SER A 220 26.53 3.33 7.56
CA SER A 220 27.65 2.74 6.81
C SER A 220 27.26 1.79 5.67
N ARG A 221 25.98 1.37 5.62
CA ARG A 221 25.40 0.52 4.57
C ARG A 221 24.93 1.30 3.35
N PHE A 222 25.03 2.64 3.39
CA PHE A 222 24.56 3.56 2.37
C PHE A 222 25.68 4.48 1.90
N SER A 223 25.55 4.98 0.68
CA SER A 223 26.42 6.05 0.19
C SER A 223 25.95 7.41 0.70
N GLU A 224 26.87 8.31 0.94
CA GLU A 224 26.54 9.70 1.23
C GLU A 224 26.30 10.46 -0.08
N PHE A 225 25.13 11.07 -0.21
CA PHE A 225 24.83 12.00 -1.30
C PHE A 225 25.39 13.40 -0.96
N ASP A 226 25.14 13.82 0.27
CA ASP A 226 25.65 15.03 0.90
C ASP A 226 25.76 14.85 2.42
N ALA A 227 26.04 15.94 3.16
CA ALA A 227 26.18 15.90 4.62
C ALA A 227 24.91 15.42 5.36
N ARG A 228 23.72 15.57 4.77
CA ARG A 228 22.41 15.27 5.39
C ARG A 228 21.68 14.10 4.74
N THR A 229 22.11 13.66 3.56
CA THR A 229 21.40 12.68 2.72
C THR A 229 22.17 11.38 2.56
N LEU A 230 21.49 10.26 2.79
CA LEU A 230 21.95 8.91 2.44
C LEU A 230 21.15 8.37 1.24
N PHE A 231 21.81 7.55 0.41
CA PHE A 231 21.16 6.96 -0.76
C PHE A 231 21.81 5.64 -1.16
N ARG A 232 21.13 4.91 -2.04
CA ARG A 232 21.75 3.83 -2.81
C ARG A 232 21.66 4.17 -4.30
N PRO A 233 22.78 4.20 -5.04
CA PRO A 233 22.83 4.68 -6.44
C PRO A 233 21.86 3.96 -7.39
N TYR A 234 21.62 2.68 -7.13
CA TYR A 234 20.79 1.82 -7.95
C TYR A 234 19.50 1.32 -7.29
N ALA A 235 19.15 1.86 -6.12
CA ALA A 235 17.90 1.53 -5.46
C ALA A 235 16.69 2.04 -6.24
N THR A 236 15.60 1.29 -6.18
CA THR A 236 14.30 1.72 -6.68
C THR A 236 13.41 2.21 -5.54
N SER A 237 13.31 1.44 -4.44
CA SER A 237 12.43 1.76 -3.31
C SER A 237 13.06 1.34 -1.99
N LEU A 238 13.68 2.29 -1.27
CA LEU A 238 14.17 2.03 0.10
C LEU A 238 13.00 1.83 1.08
N ARG A 239 11.81 2.33 0.78
CA ARG A 239 10.59 1.99 1.51
C ARG A 239 10.33 0.48 1.53
N MET A 240 10.58 -0.22 0.43
CA MET A 240 10.40 -1.68 0.31
C MET A 240 11.63 -2.48 0.69
N SER A 241 12.68 -1.82 1.23
CA SER A 241 13.93 -2.46 1.66
C SER A 241 13.91 -2.83 3.16
N ASP A 242 15.06 -3.30 3.65
CA ASP A 242 15.32 -3.69 5.04
C ASP A 242 15.31 -2.53 6.05
N ILE A 243 15.31 -1.28 5.60
CA ILE A 243 15.12 -0.10 6.47
C ILE A 243 13.67 0.41 6.48
N GLY A 244 12.82 -0.12 5.61
CA GLY A 244 11.43 0.30 5.45
C GLY A 244 10.44 -0.78 5.88
N TYR A 245 9.60 -1.20 4.95
CA TYR A 245 8.42 -2.05 5.19
C TYR A 245 8.71 -3.53 5.53
N LYS A 246 9.95 -3.92 5.75
CA LYS A 246 10.32 -5.28 6.20
C LYS A 246 10.85 -5.28 7.61
N ASN A 247 10.35 -6.22 8.40
CA ASN A 247 10.67 -6.38 9.80
C ASN A 247 11.25 -7.77 10.06
N ASP A 248 12.45 -7.83 10.65
CA ASP A 248 13.13 -9.09 10.97
C ASP A 248 12.33 -9.96 11.95
N SER A 249 11.52 -9.37 12.84
CA SER A 249 10.68 -10.12 13.77
C SER A 249 9.54 -10.87 13.09
N GLN A 250 9.14 -10.47 11.88
CA GLN A 250 8.16 -11.19 11.06
C GLN A 250 8.80 -12.10 9.99
N ALA A 251 10.13 -12.10 9.86
CA ALA A 251 10.85 -12.90 8.85
C ALA A 251 10.63 -14.42 9.03
N GLY A 252 10.37 -14.86 10.26
CA GLY A 252 10.05 -16.26 10.59
C GLY A 252 8.55 -16.59 10.57
N LEU A 253 7.68 -15.64 10.23
CA LEU A 253 6.24 -15.85 10.25
C LEU A 253 5.76 -16.49 8.95
N GLU A 254 5.31 -17.73 9.04
CA GLU A 254 4.79 -18.48 7.89
C GLU A 254 3.29 -18.27 7.69
N ILE A 255 2.92 -17.18 7.00
CA ILE A 255 1.54 -16.99 6.53
C ILE A 255 1.36 -17.71 5.18
N SER A 256 0.30 -18.51 5.08
CA SER A 256 -0.04 -19.21 3.84
C SER A 256 -0.83 -18.29 2.89
N PHE A 257 -0.46 -18.32 1.60
CA PHE A 257 -1.22 -17.67 0.51
C PHE A 257 -1.82 -18.71 -0.46
N ASN A 258 -1.86 -19.97 -0.05
CA ASN A 258 -2.31 -21.03 -0.95
C ASN A 258 -3.84 -21.09 -1.06
N HIS A 259 -4.54 -20.97 0.06
CA HIS A 259 -6.00 -20.96 0.12
C HIS A 259 -6.49 -19.97 1.20
N LEU A 260 -7.74 -19.55 1.10
CA LEU A 260 -8.37 -18.63 2.06
C LEU A 260 -8.33 -19.18 3.50
N ASP A 261 -8.69 -20.46 3.68
CA ASP A 261 -8.74 -21.07 5.01
C ASP A 261 -7.35 -21.16 5.64
N ASP A 262 -6.32 -21.52 4.85
CA ASP A 262 -4.93 -21.55 5.30
C ASP A 262 -4.42 -20.15 5.70
N TYR A 263 -4.78 -19.13 4.92
CA TYR A 263 -4.44 -17.75 5.20
C TYR A 263 -5.05 -17.28 6.53
N VAL A 264 -6.35 -17.51 6.71
CA VAL A 264 -7.07 -17.16 7.94
C VAL A 264 -6.51 -17.93 9.14
N ALA A 265 -6.28 -19.24 9.00
CA ALA A 265 -5.73 -20.08 10.06
C ALA A 265 -4.32 -19.66 10.47
N SER A 266 -3.44 -19.37 9.49
CA SER A 266 -2.05 -18.97 9.78
C SER A 266 -1.97 -17.58 10.44
N LEU A 267 -2.80 -16.62 10.03
CA LEU A 267 -2.92 -15.33 10.72
C LEU A 267 -3.50 -15.49 12.15
N GLY A 268 -4.56 -16.27 12.30
CA GLY A 268 -5.16 -16.57 13.60
C GLY A 268 -4.15 -17.21 14.56
N LYS A 269 -3.32 -18.14 14.06
CA LYS A 269 -2.22 -18.74 14.84
C LYS A 269 -1.21 -17.66 15.29
N ALA A 270 -0.81 -16.75 14.41
CA ALA A 270 0.14 -15.67 14.75
C ALA A 270 -0.42 -14.70 15.82
N ILE A 271 -1.72 -14.40 15.74
CA ILE A 271 -2.42 -13.54 16.73
C ILE A 271 -2.58 -14.24 18.07
N ALA A 272 -2.65 -15.57 18.10
CA ALA A 272 -2.84 -16.36 19.32
C ALA A 272 -1.53 -16.87 19.95
N THR A 273 -0.38 -16.75 19.26
CA THR A 273 0.90 -17.31 19.74
C THR A 273 1.70 -16.26 20.52
N PRO A 274 1.96 -16.46 21.82
CA PRO A 274 2.82 -15.57 22.60
C PRO A 274 4.23 -15.45 22.02
N TYR A 275 4.81 -14.26 22.15
CA TYR A 275 6.18 -13.99 21.71
C TYR A 275 7.01 -13.39 22.85
N PRO A 276 8.05 -14.09 23.34
CA PRO A 276 8.76 -13.72 24.58
C PRO A 276 9.31 -12.30 24.60
N LEU A 277 9.72 -11.74 23.45
CA LEU A 277 10.20 -10.35 23.38
C LEU A 277 9.06 -9.35 23.61
N TYR A 278 7.87 -9.65 23.11
CA TYR A 278 6.71 -8.77 23.26
C TYR A 278 6.00 -8.96 24.61
N GLU A 279 6.08 -10.15 25.21
CA GLU A 279 5.61 -10.37 26.59
C GLU A 279 6.41 -9.51 27.59
N ARG A 280 7.72 -9.32 27.36
CA ARG A 280 8.58 -8.45 28.20
C ARG A 280 8.20 -6.98 28.15
N ILE A 281 7.63 -6.49 27.05
CA ILE A 281 7.10 -5.12 26.95
C ILE A 281 5.97 -4.92 27.98
N GLY A 282 5.19 -5.95 28.23
CA GLY A 282 3.98 -5.93 29.03
C GLY A 282 2.78 -5.40 28.23
N VAL A 283 1.60 -5.90 28.54
CA VAL A 283 0.35 -5.43 27.93
C VAL A 283 -0.13 -4.16 28.64
N LYS A 284 -0.20 -4.20 29.98
CA LYS A 284 -0.61 -3.09 30.84
C LYS A 284 0.42 -2.92 31.95
N VAL A 285 1.04 -1.75 32.01
CA VAL A 285 2.09 -1.43 33.00
C VAL A 285 1.72 -0.12 33.68
N ASP A 286 1.72 -0.12 35.02
CA ASP A 286 1.32 1.02 35.86
C ASP A 286 -0.09 1.58 35.53
N GLY A 287 -0.99 0.70 35.07
CA GLY A 287 -2.35 1.07 34.67
C GLY A 287 -2.53 1.44 33.21
N ASP A 288 -1.45 1.69 32.46
CA ASP A 288 -1.47 2.10 31.07
C ASP A 288 -1.20 0.93 30.10
N TYR A 289 -1.99 0.88 29.02
CA TYR A 289 -1.77 -0.07 27.93
C TYR A 289 -0.57 0.32 27.07
N ARG A 290 0.38 -0.61 26.91
CA ARG A 290 1.51 -0.47 25.98
C ARG A 290 1.22 -1.11 24.63
N GLN A 291 0.45 -2.18 24.61
CA GLN A 291 0.07 -2.96 23.42
C GLN A 291 -1.22 -3.74 23.71
N LEU A 292 -1.86 -4.28 22.65
CA LEU A 292 -3.12 -5.03 22.81
C LEU A 292 -2.92 -6.43 23.41
N ASN A 293 -1.80 -7.07 23.09
CA ASN A 293 -1.40 -8.39 23.63
C ASN A 293 0.11 -8.58 23.44
N GLY A 294 0.69 -9.65 24.02
CA GLY A 294 2.11 -10.04 23.88
C GLY A 294 2.40 -11.07 22.81
N ASN A 295 1.48 -11.29 21.85
CA ASN A 295 1.60 -12.31 20.81
C ASN A 295 2.44 -11.84 19.62
N ILE A 296 2.76 -12.75 18.70
CA ILE A 296 3.55 -12.45 17.47
C ILE A 296 2.92 -11.29 16.70
N LEU A 297 1.59 -11.30 16.54
CA LEU A 297 0.82 -10.17 16.00
C LEU A 297 -0.22 -9.72 17.03
N GLN A 298 -0.43 -8.42 17.15
CA GLN A 298 -1.53 -7.89 17.99
C GLN A 298 -2.88 -8.15 17.32
N ILE A 299 -2.96 -7.84 16.03
CA ILE A 299 -4.12 -8.03 15.15
C ILE A 299 -3.63 -8.33 13.73
N GLU A 300 -4.52 -8.72 12.82
CA GLU A 300 -4.23 -9.05 11.43
C GLU A 300 -3.51 -7.94 10.66
N ASN A 301 -3.86 -6.69 10.97
CA ASN A 301 -3.31 -5.50 10.30
C ASN A 301 -1.80 -5.31 10.54
N GLU A 302 -1.24 -5.95 11.58
CA GLU A 302 0.18 -5.87 11.90
C GLU A 302 1.06 -6.69 10.94
N TYR A 303 0.47 -7.65 10.21
CA TYR A 303 1.22 -8.44 9.24
C TYR A 303 1.57 -7.61 8.01
N TYR A 304 2.88 -7.42 7.76
CA TYR A 304 3.37 -6.71 6.58
C TYR A 304 3.35 -7.61 5.35
N SER A 305 2.53 -7.27 4.36
CA SER A 305 2.44 -7.97 3.08
C SER A 305 2.37 -6.98 1.93
N VAL A 306 2.98 -7.33 0.80
CA VAL A 306 2.93 -6.52 -0.44
C VAL A 306 1.53 -6.48 -1.06
N ILE A 307 0.70 -7.47 -0.74
CA ILE A 307 -0.70 -7.57 -1.18
C ILE A 307 -1.53 -8.26 -0.11
N ARG A 308 -2.75 -7.79 0.10
CA ARG A 308 -3.72 -8.38 1.03
C ARG A 308 -5.03 -8.70 0.33
N PRO A 309 -5.61 -9.90 0.53
CA PRO A 309 -7.00 -10.15 0.25
C PRO A 309 -7.86 -9.39 1.26
N LYS A 310 -8.90 -8.73 0.79
CA LYS A 310 -9.76 -7.86 1.62
C LYS A 310 -11.23 -8.22 1.45
N GLN A 311 -11.97 -7.98 2.52
CA GLN A 311 -13.43 -7.96 2.58
C GLN A 311 -13.88 -6.71 3.35
N ILE A 312 -15.06 -6.19 3.05
CA ILE A 312 -15.65 -5.10 3.81
C ILE A 312 -16.06 -5.66 5.17
N ALA A 313 -15.33 -5.27 6.22
CA ALA A 313 -15.62 -5.66 7.59
C ALA A 313 -16.71 -4.76 8.19
N GLU A 314 -17.56 -5.33 9.06
CA GLU A 314 -18.48 -4.57 9.88
C GLU A 314 -17.73 -3.89 11.04
N SER A 315 -18.32 -2.87 11.64
CA SER A 315 -17.70 -2.17 12.77
C SER A 315 -17.39 -3.13 13.91
N GLY A 316 -16.13 -3.23 14.32
CA GLY A 316 -15.67 -4.14 15.37
C GLY A 316 -15.52 -5.60 14.94
N GLU A 317 -15.75 -5.95 13.67
CA GLU A 317 -15.50 -7.29 13.13
C GLU A 317 -14.03 -7.47 12.77
N LYS A 318 -13.46 -8.64 13.11
CA LYS A 318 -12.10 -9.00 12.67
C LYS A 318 -12.04 -9.15 11.14
N PRO A 319 -11.01 -8.61 10.46
CA PRO A 319 -10.82 -8.78 9.01
C PRO A 319 -10.81 -10.25 8.55
N THR A 320 -10.17 -11.14 9.32
CA THR A 320 -10.13 -12.58 9.01
C THR A 320 -11.50 -13.23 9.10
N LEU A 321 -12.35 -12.77 10.05
CA LEU A 321 -13.72 -13.25 10.19
C LEU A 321 -14.59 -12.81 9.02
N ALA A 322 -14.45 -11.56 8.59
CA ALA A 322 -15.11 -11.05 7.39
C ALA A 322 -14.74 -11.87 6.13
N LEU A 323 -13.45 -12.15 5.96
CA LEU A 323 -12.95 -13.00 4.87
C LEU A 323 -13.52 -14.43 4.95
N LYS A 324 -13.49 -15.06 6.13
CA LYS A 324 -14.02 -16.42 6.34
C LYS A 324 -15.51 -16.54 6.01
N ARG A 325 -16.30 -15.52 6.39
CA ARG A 325 -17.76 -15.54 6.22
C ARG A 325 -18.23 -15.16 4.82
N ARG A 326 -17.56 -14.21 4.18
CA ARG A 326 -18.03 -13.58 2.93
C ARG A 326 -17.06 -13.72 1.74
N GLY A 327 -15.89 -14.38 1.95
CA GLY A 327 -14.87 -14.55 0.91
C GLY A 327 -14.08 -13.26 0.63
N VAL A 328 -13.30 -13.27 -0.45
CA VAL A 328 -12.51 -12.12 -0.89
C VAL A 328 -13.35 -11.21 -1.78
N ARG A 329 -13.40 -9.92 -1.47
CA ARG A 329 -14.10 -8.90 -2.25
C ARG A 329 -13.16 -8.17 -3.21
N TYR A 330 -11.93 -7.85 -2.76
CA TYR A 330 -10.92 -7.13 -3.54
C TYR A 330 -9.51 -7.43 -3.02
N LEU A 331 -8.51 -7.00 -3.76
CA LEU A 331 -7.11 -7.06 -3.38
C LEU A 331 -6.58 -5.65 -3.13
N GLU A 332 -5.74 -5.51 -2.12
CA GLU A 332 -5.02 -4.29 -1.75
C GLU A 332 -3.53 -4.47 -2.05
N LEU A 333 -3.04 -3.87 -3.14
CA LEU A 333 -1.61 -3.82 -3.45
C LEU A 333 -0.97 -2.67 -2.66
N ARG A 334 0.08 -2.97 -1.88
CA ARG A 334 0.65 -2.08 -0.86
C ARG A 334 2.11 -1.67 -1.12
N SER A 335 2.71 -2.17 -2.19
CA SER A 335 4.14 -2.01 -2.48
C SER A 335 4.52 -0.73 -3.22
N LEU A 336 3.58 0.21 -3.41
CA LEU A 336 3.81 1.40 -4.22
C LEU A 336 4.33 2.56 -3.38
N ASP A 337 5.41 3.18 -3.84
CA ASP A 337 5.87 4.46 -3.31
C ASP A 337 4.94 5.60 -3.76
N LEU A 338 4.97 6.71 -3.03
CA LEU A 338 4.42 7.97 -3.53
C LEU A 338 5.13 8.35 -4.82
N GLN A 339 4.39 8.54 -5.90
CA GLN A 339 4.94 9.07 -7.13
C GLN A 339 5.14 10.58 -6.98
N CYS A 340 6.32 10.97 -6.51
CA CYS A 340 6.63 12.37 -6.15
C CYS A 340 6.52 13.37 -7.31
N PHE A 341 6.51 12.91 -8.56
CA PHE A 341 6.30 13.75 -9.76
C PHE A 341 4.82 14.00 -10.07
N SER A 342 3.91 13.36 -9.35
CA SER A 342 2.48 13.56 -9.47
C SER A 342 1.93 14.15 -8.16
N PRO A 343 1.26 15.29 -8.17
CA PRO A 343 0.75 15.92 -6.95
C PRO A 343 -0.15 15.01 -6.11
N ALA A 344 -0.96 14.18 -6.75
CA ALA A 344 -1.80 13.19 -6.07
C ALA A 344 -1.03 11.95 -5.53
N GLY A 345 0.28 11.85 -5.78
CA GLY A 345 1.09 10.69 -5.40
C GLY A 345 0.89 9.44 -6.26
N ALA A 346 0.01 9.51 -7.25
CA ALA A 346 -0.27 8.49 -8.26
C ALA A 346 -0.70 9.17 -9.57
N ASN A 347 -0.68 8.45 -10.70
CA ASN A 347 -1.19 8.95 -11.98
C ASN A 347 -1.93 7.87 -12.78
N LEU A 348 -2.58 8.28 -13.86
CA LEU A 348 -3.40 7.41 -14.70
C LEU A 348 -2.60 6.27 -15.35
N ASP A 349 -1.38 6.54 -15.79
CA ASP A 349 -0.55 5.51 -16.45
C ASP A 349 -0.16 4.42 -15.46
N GLN A 350 0.18 4.80 -14.23
CA GLN A 350 0.42 3.84 -13.14
C GLN A 350 -0.82 2.99 -12.84
N MET A 351 -2.00 3.62 -12.70
CA MET A 351 -3.25 2.91 -12.39
C MET A 351 -3.65 1.93 -13.50
N ARG A 352 -3.52 2.34 -14.78
CA ARG A 352 -3.79 1.48 -15.94
C ARG A 352 -2.84 0.30 -16.00
N PHE A 353 -1.54 0.54 -15.79
CA PHE A 353 -0.57 -0.54 -15.73
C PHE A 353 -0.88 -1.53 -14.60
N LEU A 354 -1.25 -1.06 -13.41
CA LEU A 354 -1.59 -1.92 -12.28
C LEU A 354 -2.83 -2.78 -12.56
N GLU A 355 -3.83 -2.26 -13.28
CA GLU A 355 -4.97 -3.05 -13.73
C GLU A 355 -4.53 -4.14 -14.71
N ILE A 356 -3.71 -3.82 -15.71
CA ILE A 356 -3.12 -4.83 -16.63
C ILE A 356 -2.34 -5.88 -15.84
N PHE A 357 -1.49 -5.47 -14.91
CA PHE A 357 -0.67 -6.36 -14.09
C PHE A 357 -1.50 -7.30 -13.21
N LEU A 358 -2.57 -6.81 -12.59
CA LEU A 358 -3.43 -7.66 -11.76
C LEU A 358 -4.25 -8.64 -12.60
N LEU A 359 -4.72 -8.23 -13.80
CA LEU A 359 -5.35 -9.14 -14.75
C LEU A 359 -4.35 -10.17 -15.30
N PHE A 360 -3.10 -9.78 -15.55
CA PHE A 360 -2.01 -10.72 -15.86
C PHE A 360 -1.87 -11.75 -14.72
N CYS A 361 -1.85 -11.31 -13.46
CA CYS A 361 -1.78 -12.20 -12.30
C CYS A 361 -2.99 -13.14 -12.19
N LEU A 362 -4.19 -12.72 -12.64
CA LEU A 362 -5.38 -13.54 -12.70
C LEU A 362 -5.27 -14.64 -13.77
N LEU A 363 -4.82 -14.26 -14.97
CA LEU A 363 -4.81 -15.14 -16.14
C LEU A 363 -3.61 -16.09 -16.17
N GLN A 364 -2.52 -15.75 -15.46
CA GLN A 364 -1.33 -16.58 -15.33
C GLN A 364 -1.60 -17.77 -14.40
N GLU A 365 -1.11 -18.97 -14.76
CA GLU A 365 -1.12 -20.11 -13.84
C GLU A 365 -0.49 -19.77 -12.50
N SER A 366 -1.12 -20.29 -11.44
CA SER A 366 -0.70 -19.98 -10.07
C SER A 366 -0.66 -21.22 -9.17
N PRO A 367 0.37 -22.07 -9.29
CA PRO A 367 0.55 -23.18 -8.38
C PRO A 367 0.76 -22.71 -6.93
N PRO A 368 0.56 -23.57 -5.92
CA PRO A 368 0.87 -23.27 -4.54
C PRO A 368 2.30 -22.75 -4.36
N LEU A 369 2.49 -21.81 -3.42
CA LEU A 369 3.81 -21.33 -3.00
C LEU A 369 4.34 -22.22 -1.88
N ASP A 370 5.50 -22.81 -2.07
CA ASP A 370 6.25 -23.47 -1.00
C ASP A 370 7.18 -22.48 -0.25
N SER A 371 7.77 -22.93 0.85
CA SER A 371 8.65 -22.07 1.67
C SER A 371 9.93 -21.65 0.93
N ALA A 372 10.46 -22.47 0.02
CA ALA A 372 11.64 -22.14 -0.77
C ALA A 372 11.35 -21.03 -1.79
N GLU A 373 10.22 -21.13 -2.50
CA GLU A 373 9.75 -20.11 -3.45
C GLU A 373 9.39 -18.81 -2.72
N LYS A 374 8.74 -18.88 -1.54
CA LYS A 374 8.48 -17.68 -0.70
C LYS A 374 9.77 -16.95 -0.34
N ALA A 375 10.81 -17.69 0.06
CA ALA A 375 12.11 -17.11 0.37
C ALA A 375 12.77 -16.49 -0.87
N GLU A 376 12.64 -17.13 -2.05
CA GLU A 376 13.15 -16.61 -3.33
C GLU A 376 12.46 -15.31 -3.72
N VAL A 377 11.14 -15.25 -3.74
CA VAL A 377 10.39 -14.04 -4.11
C VAL A 377 10.64 -12.89 -3.13
N SER A 378 10.80 -13.21 -1.84
CA SER A 378 11.17 -12.22 -0.83
C SER A 378 12.56 -11.63 -1.06
N ARG A 379 13.56 -12.48 -1.40
CA ARG A 379 14.91 -12.02 -1.77
C ARG A 379 14.89 -11.18 -3.04
N ASN A 380 14.19 -11.61 -4.08
CA ASN A 380 14.05 -10.85 -5.32
C ASN A 380 13.45 -9.46 -5.09
N GLY A 381 12.34 -9.37 -4.37
CA GLY A 381 11.73 -8.08 -4.05
C GLY A 381 12.68 -7.14 -3.29
N MET A 382 13.40 -7.66 -2.27
CA MET A 382 14.40 -6.92 -1.54
C MET A 382 15.57 -6.47 -2.44
N ALA A 383 16.07 -7.37 -3.28
CA ALA A 383 17.18 -7.08 -4.17
C ALA A 383 16.83 -6.00 -5.20
N VAL A 384 15.60 -6.04 -5.75
CA VAL A 384 15.08 -4.99 -6.65
C VAL A 384 14.96 -3.66 -5.91
N ALA A 385 14.38 -3.66 -4.73
CA ALA A 385 14.23 -2.45 -3.92
C ALA A 385 15.59 -1.76 -3.67
N CYS A 386 16.60 -2.53 -3.33
CA CYS A 386 17.94 -2.03 -2.98
C CYS A 386 18.85 -1.73 -4.17
N CYS A 387 18.76 -2.50 -5.27
CA CYS A 387 19.78 -2.53 -6.33
C CYS A 387 19.21 -2.78 -7.74
N GLY A 388 17.89 -2.69 -7.94
CA GLY A 388 17.21 -3.11 -9.17
C GLY A 388 17.71 -2.44 -10.45
N ARG A 389 18.27 -1.23 -10.37
CA ARG A 389 18.81 -0.47 -11.50
C ARG A 389 20.29 -0.77 -11.82
N THR A 390 20.93 -1.67 -11.06
CA THR A 390 22.32 -2.03 -11.33
C THR A 390 22.46 -2.61 -12.74
N PRO A 391 23.40 -2.13 -13.55
CA PRO A 391 23.65 -2.69 -14.89
C PRO A 391 23.89 -4.21 -14.85
N GLY A 392 23.16 -4.95 -15.69
CA GLY A 392 23.27 -6.41 -15.74
C GLY A 392 22.69 -7.16 -14.54
N PHE A 393 21.83 -6.51 -13.75
CA PHE A 393 21.25 -7.09 -12.54
C PHE A 393 20.45 -8.36 -12.84
N LYS A 394 20.61 -9.37 -11.98
CA LYS A 394 19.95 -10.66 -12.12
C LYS A 394 19.04 -10.96 -10.93
N LEU A 395 17.97 -11.64 -11.19
CA LEU A 395 17.02 -12.18 -10.22
C LEU A 395 17.03 -13.70 -10.26
N ARG A 396 16.68 -14.31 -9.13
CA ARG A 396 16.49 -15.75 -9.06
C ARG A 396 15.12 -16.12 -9.59
N ARG A 397 15.05 -17.06 -10.54
CA ARG A 397 13.81 -17.64 -11.09
C ARG A 397 13.91 -19.16 -11.01
N LYS A 398 13.30 -19.74 -9.99
CA LYS A 398 13.51 -21.15 -9.62
C LYS A 398 14.99 -21.37 -9.30
N VAL A 399 15.68 -22.16 -10.11
CA VAL A 399 17.09 -22.50 -9.91
C VAL A 399 18.07 -21.67 -10.77
N GLU A 400 17.57 -20.75 -11.59
CA GLU A 400 18.35 -19.97 -12.56
C GLU A 400 18.45 -18.50 -12.20
N ASP A 401 19.57 -17.89 -12.53
CA ASP A 401 19.76 -16.43 -12.46
C ASP A 401 19.44 -15.81 -13.83
N VAL A 402 18.31 -15.10 -13.90
CA VAL A 402 17.82 -14.45 -15.11
C VAL A 402 18.03 -12.94 -15.05
N SER A 403 18.26 -12.31 -16.22
CA SER A 403 18.32 -10.85 -16.30
C SER A 403 17.01 -10.23 -15.82
N LEU A 404 17.07 -9.23 -14.93
CA LEU A 404 15.90 -8.47 -14.49
C LEU A 404 15.17 -7.87 -15.69
N THR A 405 15.90 -7.15 -16.56
CA THR A 405 15.31 -6.49 -17.73
C THR A 405 14.75 -7.48 -18.74
N GLY A 406 15.42 -8.63 -18.95
CA GLY A 406 14.91 -9.70 -19.80
C GLY A 406 13.60 -10.31 -19.27
N TRP A 407 13.55 -10.62 -17.97
CA TRP A 407 12.32 -11.14 -17.35
C TRP A 407 11.19 -10.10 -17.33
N ALA A 408 11.51 -8.82 -17.05
CA ALA A 408 10.53 -7.75 -17.14
C ALA A 408 9.96 -7.63 -18.57
N ALA A 409 10.79 -7.66 -19.60
CA ALA A 409 10.36 -7.60 -21.00
C ALA A 409 9.43 -8.78 -21.37
N GLU A 410 9.76 -10.02 -20.95
CA GLU A 410 8.87 -11.19 -21.11
C GLU A 410 7.50 -10.97 -20.47
N MET A 411 7.46 -10.37 -19.28
CA MET A 411 6.20 -10.09 -18.58
C MET A 411 5.38 -9.01 -19.30
N LEU A 412 6.02 -7.92 -19.71
CA LEU A 412 5.35 -6.83 -20.43
C LEU A 412 4.79 -7.28 -21.79
N ASP A 413 5.53 -8.13 -22.50
CA ASP A 413 5.05 -8.73 -23.75
C ASP A 413 3.80 -9.60 -23.51
N ALA A 414 3.83 -10.44 -22.48
CA ALA A 414 2.69 -11.28 -22.10
C ALA A 414 1.45 -10.47 -21.65
N MET A 415 1.60 -9.22 -21.22
CA MET A 415 0.51 -8.31 -20.84
C MET A 415 -0.13 -7.60 -22.03
N ARG A 416 0.48 -7.62 -23.23
CA ARG A 416 0.06 -6.79 -24.38
C ARG A 416 -1.37 -7.09 -24.84
N GLY A 417 -1.73 -8.35 -24.95
CA GLY A 417 -3.10 -8.73 -25.34
C GLY A 417 -4.17 -8.27 -24.33
N ILE A 418 -3.81 -8.21 -23.03
CA ILE A 418 -4.70 -7.67 -21.99
C ILE A 418 -4.90 -6.16 -22.21
N ALA A 419 -3.80 -5.42 -22.42
CA ALA A 419 -3.85 -3.98 -22.65
C ALA A 419 -4.71 -3.62 -23.88
N GLU A 420 -4.58 -4.37 -24.98
CA GLU A 420 -5.38 -4.19 -26.19
C GLU A 420 -6.88 -4.43 -25.96
N ILE A 421 -7.23 -5.42 -25.14
CA ILE A 421 -8.63 -5.67 -24.77
C ILE A 421 -9.18 -4.55 -23.88
N LEU A 422 -8.37 -4.03 -22.95
CA LEU A 422 -8.78 -2.92 -22.09
C LEU A 422 -8.95 -1.62 -22.86
N ASP A 423 -8.14 -1.37 -23.89
CA ASP A 423 -8.30 -0.23 -24.79
C ASP A 423 -9.58 -0.29 -25.63
N ALA A 424 -10.04 -1.50 -25.96
CA ALA A 424 -11.22 -1.69 -26.81
C ALA A 424 -11.14 -0.87 -28.11
N ASP A 425 -12.19 -0.05 -28.33
CA ASP A 425 -12.30 0.84 -29.48
C ASP A 425 -11.75 2.25 -29.20
N ASP A 426 -11.08 2.46 -28.05
CA ASP A 426 -10.46 3.75 -27.74
C ASP A 426 -9.23 3.99 -28.65
N THR A 427 -9.39 4.93 -29.58
CA THR A 427 -8.33 5.27 -30.55
C THR A 427 -7.07 5.83 -29.90
N LEU A 428 -7.17 6.35 -28.67
CA LEU A 428 -6.01 6.85 -27.89
C LEU A 428 -5.18 5.74 -27.27
N LYS A 429 -5.72 4.51 -27.20
CA LYS A 429 -5.06 3.32 -26.63
C LYS A 429 -4.35 3.57 -25.31
N PRO A 430 -5.07 4.05 -24.28
CA PRO A 430 -4.44 4.52 -23.06
C PRO A 430 -3.76 3.40 -22.23
N TYR A 431 -4.26 2.16 -22.30
CA TYR A 431 -3.65 1.01 -21.63
C TYR A 431 -2.39 0.54 -22.35
N THR A 432 -2.44 0.40 -23.67
CA THR A 432 -1.25 0.07 -24.49
C THR A 432 -0.16 1.11 -24.31
N ARG A 433 -0.48 2.41 -24.32
CA ARG A 433 0.49 3.48 -24.09
C ARG A 433 1.09 3.42 -22.68
N SER A 434 0.29 3.12 -21.67
CA SER A 434 0.80 2.91 -20.30
C SER A 434 1.78 1.74 -20.24
N LEU A 435 1.48 0.63 -20.93
CA LEU A 435 2.38 -0.53 -21.00
C LEU A 435 3.69 -0.18 -21.73
N ASP A 436 3.61 0.56 -22.84
CA ASP A 436 4.79 1.00 -23.62
C ASP A 436 5.69 1.94 -22.82
N GLU A 437 5.13 2.83 -21.99
CA GLU A 437 5.92 3.68 -21.09
C GLU A 437 6.68 2.82 -20.05
N GLN A 438 6.08 1.76 -19.52
CA GLN A 438 6.79 0.86 -18.61
C GLN A 438 7.86 0.03 -19.35
N ALA A 439 7.61 -0.38 -20.59
CA ALA A 439 8.62 -1.04 -21.42
C ALA A 439 9.82 -0.12 -21.68
N ALA A 440 9.59 1.17 -21.90
CA ALA A 440 10.66 2.16 -22.04
C ALA A 440 11.48 2.31 -20.75
N ARG A 441 10.90 2.22 -19.56
CA ARG A 441 11.62 2.23 -18.27
C ARG A 441 12.43 0.96 -18.04
N VAL A 442 11.99 -0.17 -18.56
CA VAL A 442 12.74 -1.45 -18.51
C VAL A 442 13.94 -1.40 -19.46
N SER A 443 13.77 -0.84 -20.65
CA SER A 443 14.86 -0.72 -21.63
C SER A 443 15.90 0.34 -21.26
N ASP A 444 15.47 1.39 -20.56
CA ASP A 444 16.33 2.49 -20.07
C ASP A 444 16.06 2.74 -18.57
N PRO A 445 16.85 2.15 -17.65
CA PRO A 445 16.71 2.33 -16.21
C PRO A 445 16.77 3.77 -15.72
N GLU A 446 17.39 4.68 -16.46
CA GLU A 446 17.46 6.11 -16.10
C GLU A 446 16.11 6.83 -16.27
N ARG A 447 15.14 6.22 -16.93
CA ARG A 447 13.75 6.69 -17.02
C ARG A 447 12.89 6.29 -15.81
N THR A 448 13.38 5.43 -14.92
CA THR A 448 12.66 5.05 -13.70
C THR A 448 12.48 6.24 -12.76
N LEU A 449 11.43 6.20 -11.93
CA LEU A 449 11.14 7.31 -11.00
C LEU A 449 12.30 7.56 -10.03
N SER A 450 12.92 6.49 -9.53
CA SER A 450 14.05 6.60 -8.61
C SER A 450 15.31 7.19 -9.27
N ALA A 451 15.59 6.87 -10.53
CA ALA A 451 16.69 7.48 -11.27
C ALA A 451 16.45 8.96 -11.51
N ARG A 452 15.23 9.32 -11.95
CA ARG A 452 14.83 10.71 -12.16
C ARG A 452 14.97 11.55 -10.89
N MET A 453 14.52 11.04 -9.73
CA MET A 453 14.71 11.71 -8.45
C MET A 453 16.19 12.03 -8.20
N LEU A 454 17.07 11.05 -8.29
CA LEU A 454 18.50 11.28 -8.10
C LEU A 454 19.12 12.22 -9.13
N ALA A 455 18.66 12.18 -10.38
CA ALA A 455 19.11 13.09 -11.42
C ALA A 455 18.69 14.54 -11.15
N GLU A 456 17.45 14.78 -10.74
CA GLU A 456 16.97 16.11 -10.36
C GLU A 456 17.70 16.66 -9.14
N MET A 457 17.87 15.85 -8.06
CA MET A 457 18.64 16.24 -6.88
C MET A 457 20.06 16.68 -7.25
N ARG A 458 20.75 15.91 -8.13
CA ARG A 458 22.10 16.26 -8.61
C ARG A 458 22.12 17.52 -9.44
N SER A 459 21.17 17.64 -10.38
CA SER A 459 21.10 18.80 -11.31
C SER A 459 20.86 20.10 -10.56
N ASN A 460 20.06 20.06 -9.49
CA ASN A 460 19.70 21.23 -8.71
C ASN A 460 20.67 21.49 -7.53
N GLY A 461 21.55 20.52 -7.22
CA GLY A 461 22.42 20.58 -6.04
C GLY A 461 21.63 20.50 -4.72
N GLU A 462 20.48 19.81 -4.73
CA GLU A 462 19.57 19.68 -3.59
C GLU A 462 19.90 18.45 -2.74
N SER A 463 19.89 18.59 -1.42
CA SER A 463 19.76 17.47 -0.49
C SER A 463 18.38 16.80 -0.66
N PHE A 464 18.20 15.60 -0.11
CA PHE A 464 16.88 14.95 -0.14
C PHE A 464 15.79 15.78 0.54
N GLU A 465 16.11 16.46 1.64
CA GLU A 465 15.18 17.33 2.36
C GLU A 465 14.76 18.51 1.51
N GLU A 466 15.71 19.23 0.90
CA GLU A 466 15.43 20.37 0.02
C GLU A 466 14.59 19.97 -1.19
N TYR A 467 14.92 18.83 -1.81
CA TYR A 467 14.14 18.25 -2.89
C TYR A 467 12.70 17.93 -2.47
N ALA A 468 12.54 17.21 -1.35
CA ALA A 468 11.24 16.81 -0.84
C ALA A 468 10.36 18.01 -0.47
N LEU A 469 10.94 19.02 0.21
CA LEU A 469 10.24 20.24 0.57
C LEU A 469 9.85 21.09 -0.65
N ARG A 470 10.73 21.20 -1.66
CA ARG A 470 10.42 21.91 -2.91
C ARG A 470 9.20 21.31 -3.59
N LEU A 471 9.21 19.99 -3.85
CA LEU A 471 8.07 19.32 -4.49
C LEU A 471 6.80 19.42 -3.63
N SER A 472 6.91 19.25 -2.32
CA SER A 472 5.77 19.33 -1.41
C SER A 472 5.12 20.74 -1.46
N ASN A 473 5.94 21.78 -1.52
CA ASN A 473 5.45 23.17 -1.66
C ASN A 473 4.84 23.45 -3.03
N GLU A 474 5.39 22.88 -4.11
CA GLU A 474 4.83 22.97 -5.45
C GLU A 474 3.44 22.30 -5.51
N HIS A 475 3.32 21.09 -4.95
CA HIS A 475 2.05 20.38 -4.87
C HIS A 475 1.03 21.08 -3.98
N ALA A 476 1.47 21.63 -2.83
CA ALA A 476 0.61 22.38 -1.93
C ALA A 476 0.02 23.63 -2.62
N ARG A 477 0.85 24.39 -3.35
CA ARG A 477 0.38 25.53 -4.14
C ARG A 477 -0.65 25.12 -5.17
N MET A 478 -0.36 24.06 -5.94
CA MET A 478 -1.29 23.54 -6.95
C MET A 478 -2.65 23.18 -6.34
N PHE A 479 -2.69 22.44 -5.20
CA PHE A 479 -3.96 22.06 -4.58
C PHE A 479 -4.68 23.23 -3.89
N ARG A 480 -3.97 24.21 -3.34
CA ARG A 480 -4.59 25.43 -2.79
C ARG A 480 -5.24 26.29 -3.89
N ASP A 481 -4.62 26.36 -5.07
CA ASP A 481 -5.11 27.12 -6.22
C ASP A 481 -6.13 26.36 -7.05
N ARG A 482 -6.22 25.03 -6.89
CA ARG A 482 -7.11 24.17 -7.68
C ARG A 482 -8.57 24.47 -7.39
N PHE A 483 -9.35 24.67 -8.46
CA PHE A 483 -10.79 24.81 -8.37
C PHE A 483 -11.44 23.50 -7.88
N LEU A 484 -12.21 23.58 -6.81
CA LEU A 484 -13.07 22.52 -6.32
C LEU A 484 -14.53 22.94 -6.53
N PRO A 485 -15.31 22.22 -7.35
CA PRO A 485 -16.72 22.53 -7.59
C PRO A 485 -17.50 22.65 -6.28
N ALA A 486 -18.45 23.61 -6.22
CA ALA A 486 -19.21 23.89 -5.00
C ALA A 486 -19.94 22.64 -4.45
N GLU A 487 -20.50 21.82 -5.33
CA GLU A 487 -21.16 20.56 -4.95
C GLU A 487 -20.19 19.57 -4.31
N ARG A 488 -18.98 19.48 -4.82
CA ARG A 488 -17.93 18.59 -4.28
C ARG A 488 -17.40 19.11 -2.95
N ALA A 489 -17.21 20.42 -2.82
CA ALA A 489 -16.81 21.04 -1.55
C ALA A 489 -17.89 20.83 -0.48
N GLU A 490 -19.15 20.98 -0.82
CA GLU A 490 -20.30 20.74 0.06
C GLU A 490 -20.43 19.24 0.42
N PHE A 491 -20.17 18.35 -0.52
CA PHE A 491 -20.14 16.90 -0.26
C PHE A 491 -19.10 16.58 0.84
N PHE A 492 -17.85 17.01 0.71
CA PHE A 492 -16.83 16.73 1.72
C PHE A 492 -17.12 17.42 3.06
N ARG A 493 -17.67 18.63 3.06
CA ARG A 493 -18.06 19.30 4.30
C ARG A 493 -19.12 18.50 5.05
N ARG A 494 -20.15 17.98 4.36
CA ARG A 494 -21.17 17.14 4.98
C ARG A 494 -20.63 15.81 5.48
N GLU A 495 -19.75 15.15 4.72
CA GLU A 495 -19.10 13.92 5.20
C GLU A 495 -18.22 14.18 6.43
N ALA A 496 -17.51 15.32 6.49
CA ALA A 496 -16.74 15.71 7.67
C ALA A 496 -17.62 15.94 8.89
N GLU A 497 -18.72 16.69 8.76
CA GLU A 497 -19.68 16.93 9.85
C GLU A 497 -20.35 15.63 10.31
N LYS A 498 -20.77 14.79 9.36
CA LYS A 498 -21.35 13.48 9.63
C LYS A 498 -20.40 12.59 10.42
N SER A 499 -19.13 12.53 10.01
CA SER A 499 -18.11 11.72 10.67
C SER A 499 -17.86 12.15 12.12
N LEU A 500 -17.84 13.46 12.39
CA LEU A 500 -17.73 13.98 13.75
C LEU A 500 -18.95 13.61 14.63
N GLU A 501 -20.13 13.58 14.03
CA GLU A 501 -21.34 13.15 14.74
C GLU A 501 -21.35 11.64 14.99
N GLU A 502 -20.96 10.83 14.02
CA GLU A 502 -20.84 9.38 14.16
C GLU A 502 -19.82 9.01 15.25
N GLN A 503 -18.69 9.70 15.33
CA GLN A 503 -17.73 9.50 16.43
C GLN A 503 -18.35 9.82 17.79
N ARG A 504 -19.06 10.95 17.94
CA ARG A 504 -19.74 11.32 19.17
C ARG A 504 -20.78 10.29 19.60
N GLN A 505 -21.56 9.77 18.63
CA GLN A 505 -22.55 8.73 18.90
C GLN A 505 -21.89 7.42 19.33
N MET A 506 -20.79 7.04 18.71
CA MET A 506 -20.00 5.87 19.06
C MET A 506 -19.45 6.00 20.50
N GLU A 507 -18.89 7.15 20.85
CA GLU A 507 -18.37 7.42 22.19
C GLU A 507 -19.48 7.41 23.26
N ALA A 508 -20.63 8.00 22.98
CA ALA A 508 -21.79 8.00 23.86
C ALA A 508 -22.46 6.61 24.00
N GLY A 509 -22.36 5.80 22.94
CA GLY A 509 -22.89 4.43 22.91
C GLY A 509 -22.04 3.40 23.61
N ASP A 510 -20.77 3.68 23.86
CA ASP A 510 -19.84 2.74 24.50
C ASP A 510 -20.16 2.61 26.02
N LYS A 511 -20.68 1.42 26.39
CA LYS A 511 -21.04 1.10 27.78
C LYS A 511 -20.14 0.03 28.41
N LEU A 512 -19.34 -0.64 27.59
CA LEU A 512 -18.46 -1.71 28.05
C LEU A 512 -17.14 -1.14 28.59
N PRO A 513 -16.63 -1.67 29.73
CA PRO A 513 -15.24 -1.44 30.09
C PRO A 513 -14.30 -1.88 28.96
N PHE A 514 -13.22 -1.15 28.74
CA PHE A 514 -12.29 -1.43 27.64
C PHE A 514 -11.69 -2.85 27.69
N ASP A 515 -11.38 -3.34 28.89
CA ASP A 515 -10.84 -4.69 29.10
C ASP A 515 -11.83 -5.76 28.61
N GLU A 516 -13.13 -5.57 28.89
CA GLU A 516 -14.20 -6.47 28.45
C GLU A 516 -14.43 -6.38 26.93
N PHE A 517 -14.35 -5.16 26.37
CA PHE A 517 -14.42 -4.96 24.92
C PHE A 517 -13.29 -5.73 24.20
N LEU A 518 -12.05 -5.62 24.68
CA LEU A 518 -10.91 -6.35 24.09
C LEU A 518 -11.09 -7.87 24.18
N GLN A 519 -11.56 -8.39 25.33
CA GLN A 519 -11.84 -9.81 25.46
C GLN A 519 -12.86 -10.28 24.43
N ARG A 520 -13.96 -9.54 24.25
CA ARG A 520 -14.98 -9.87 23.24
C ARG A 520 -14.44 -9.76 21.81
N TYR A 521 -13.62 -8.75 21.53
CA TYR A 521 -12.97 -8.61 20.22
C TYR A 521 -12.09 -9.82 19.90
N PHE A 522 -11.23 -10.23 20.83
CA PHE A 522 -10.34 -11.36 20.62
C PHE A 522 -11.06 -12.72 20.63
N ALA A 523 -12.20 -12.83 21.27
CA ALA A 523 -13.01 -14.05 21.29
C ALA A 523 -13.82 -14.31 20.00
N GLN A 524 -13.86 -13.38 19.05
CA GLN A 524 -14.50 -13.59 17.75
C GLN A 524 -13.78 -14.72 17.00
N ALA A 525 -14.55 -15.73 16.51
CA ALA A 525 -14.06 -16.95 15.86
C ALA A 525 -14.57 -17.11 14.41
#